data_78429cd706c9fa4885682241a4c6aeb4
#
_entry.id   78429cd706c9fa4885682241a4c6aeb4
#
_cell.length_a   1.000
_cell.length_b   1.000
_cell.length_c   1.000
_cell.angle_alpha   90.00
_cell.angle_beta   90.00
_cell.angle_gamma   90.00
#
_symmetry.space_group_name_H-M   'P 1'
#
loop_
_entity.id
_entity.type
_entity.pdbx_description
1 polymer ?
#
loop_
_entity_poly.entity_id
_entity_poly.type
_entity_poly.pdbx_seq_one_letter_code
_entity_poly.pdbx_strand_id
1 'polypeptide(L)'
;MAVKTAFTKGALQRIISAYDLGDLSGFKPITRGTVETNILLNTSKGKCVFRYYENRSKGAVLFESSLIGHLKNRHYPCPGMLKDKHGEYVGMYKGKPFAIFEFAEGKHVEHPTDKQRKQLITKVAELHKITRGYRPAHMEHRLHYNVDACRRLARGAAKRPGTSTARRKLAWIENALSELKLPRSMPQGVCHGDFHFSNVLYKDGRFNALLDFDDANYTYLLFDLWGLIEYAAWQHDRDKIINFNKARKIVREYTKHRPLNRIEERHLFDVYKLGILFDAIWYFGRGTAEDFYERRKIEYLNGLGRERFHHKLFG
;
A
#
# COMPACT_ATOMS: atom_id res chain seq x y z
N MET A 1 -2.60 -17.99 3.05
CA MET A 1 -1.18 -17.57 3.01
C MET A 1 -0.57 -18.12 1.72
N ALA A 2 0.21 -17.33 1.00
CA ALA A 2 0.94 -17.84 -0.15
C ALA A 2 2.00 -18.84 0.31
N VAL A 3 2.20 -19.92 -0.46
CA VAL A 3 3.27 -20.87 -0.20
C VAL A 3 4.58 -20.17 -0.59
N LYS A 4 5.43 -19.88 0.39
CA LYS A 4 6.72 -19.21 0.15
C LYS A 4 7.72 -20.19 -0.48
N THR A 5 8.40 -19.74 -1.53
CA THR A 5 9.43 -20.52 -2.20
C THR A 5 10.71 -20.61 -1.35
N ALA A 6 11.20 -21.82 -1.15
CA ALA A 6 12.49 -22.06 -0.50
C ALA A 6 13.64 -21.95 -1.52
N PHE A 7 14.74 -21.30 -1.10
CA PHE A 7 15.94 -21.12 -1.91
C PHE A 7 17.13 -21.83 -1.26
N THR A 8 17.91 -22.54 -2.06
CA THR A 8 19.20 -23.12 -1.63
C THR A 8 20.32 -22.07 -1.77
N LYS A 9 21.42 -22.25 -1.02
CA LYS A 9 22.62 -21.40 -1.15
C LYS A 9 23.11 -21.34 -2.60
N GLY A 10 23.18 -22.49 -3.28
CA GLY A 10 23.62 -22.55 -4.68
C GLY A 10 22.71 -21.84 -5.66
N ALA A 11 21.37 -21.83 -5.42
CA ALA A 11 20.44 -21.05 -6.24
C ALA A 11 20.64 -19.55 -6.05
N LEU A 12 20.77 -19.09 -4.81
CA LEU A 12 21.04 -17.68 -4.50
C LEU A 12 22.42 -17.24 -5.04
N GLN A 13 23.45 -18.07 -4.91
CA GLN A 13 24.78 -17.77 -5.48
C GLN A 13 24.72 -17.57 -6.99
N ARG A 14 23.98 -18.42 -7.73
CA ARG A 14 23.80 -18.25 -9.20
C ARG A 14 23.03 -16.97 -9.53
N ILE A 15 22.04 -16.60 -8.72
CA ILE A 15 21.29 -15.36 -8.93
C ILE A 15 22.19 -14.15 -8.72
N ILE A 16 22.92 -14.07 -7.60
CA ILE A 16 23.76 -12.91 -7.29
C ILE A 16 24.99 -12.79 -8.18
N SER A 17 25.45 -13.87 -8.83
CA SER A 17 26.56 -13.79 -9.78
C SER A 17 26.27 -12.90 -11.01
N ALA A 18 24.99 -12.67 -11.30
CA ALA A 18 24.55 -11.69 -12.30
C ALA A 18 24.68 -10.23 -11.84
N TYR A 19 24.94 -9.99 -10.54
CA TYR A 19 25.05 -8.66 -9.94
C TYR A 19 26.50 -8.37 -9.51
N ASP A 20 26.82 -7.10 -9.33
CA ASP A 20 28.11 -6.69 -8.74
C ASP A 20 28.05 -6.66 -7.21
N LEU A 21 27.71 -7.80 -6.60
CA LEU A 21 27.53 -7.94 -5.15
C LEU A 21 28.62 -8.77 -4.46
N GLY A 22 29.55 -9.34 -5.25
CA GLY A 22 30.56 -10.26 -4.72
C GLY A 22 29.99 -11.63 -4.36
N ASP A 23 30.67 -12.34 -3.46
CA ASP A 23 30.34 -13.71 -3.08
C ASP A 23 29.33 -13.77 -1.93
N LEU A 24 28.40 -14.73 -2.00
CA LEU A 24 27.43 -15.00 -0.95
C LEU A 24 28.09 -15.69 0.25
N SER A 25 28.29 -14.96 1.34
CA SER A 25 28.80 -15.51 2.60
C SER A 25 27.72 -16.20 3.42
N GLY A 26 26.47 -15.69 3.38
CA GLY A 26 25.35 -16.27 4.11
C GLY A 26 23.99 -15.66 3.69
N PHE A 27 22.91 -16.31 4.11
CA PHE A 27 21.57 -15.79 3.88
C PHE A 27 20.63 -16.18 5.03
N LYS A 28 19.58 -15.37 5.23
CA LYS A 28 18.56 -15.62 6.24
C LYS A 28 17.18 -15.24 5.69
N PRO A 29 16.18 -16.14 5.71
CA PRO A 29 14.80 -15.77 5.38
C PRO A 29 14.27 -14.69 6.32
N ILE A 30 13.58 -13.70 5.77
CA ILE A 30 12.85 -12.70 6.52
C ILE A 30 11.43 -13.24 6.67
N THR A 31 11.07 -13.64 7.89
CA THR A 31 9.78 -14.29 8.18
C THR A 31 8.63 -13.31 8.33
N ARG A 32 8.91 -12.03 8.53
CA ARG A 32 7.89 -10.96 8.49
C ARG A 32 7.39 -10.78 7.06
N GLY A 33 6.08 -10.58 6.92
CA GLY A 33 5.39 -10.46 5.63
C GLY A 33 4.70 -11.77 5.24
N THR A 34 3.53 -11.63 4.63
CA THR A 34 2.58 -12.75 4.41
C THR A 34 2.53 -13.23 2.97
N VAL A 35 3.01 -12.45 2.01
CA VAL A 35 2.81 -12.72 0.58
C VAL A 35 4.11 -13.11 -0.12
N GLU A 36 5.13 -12.26 -0.09
CA GLU A 36 6.34 -12.44 -0.89
C GLU A 36 7.45 -13.18 -0.11
N THR A 37 8.35 -13.86 -0.81
CA THR A 37 9.53 -14.46 -0.21
C THR A 37 10.65 -13.43 -0.14
N ASN A 38 11.04 -13.03 1.07
CA ASN A 38 12.12 -12.09 1.32
C ASN A 38 13.30 -12.79 2.01
N ILE A 39 14.51 -12.55 1.54
CA ILE A 39 15.74 -13.15 2.07
C ILE A 39 16.78 -12.05 2.27
N LEU A 40 17.31 -11.93 3.49
CA LEU A 40 18.49 -11.14 3.74
C LEU A 40 19.72 -11.91 3.20
N LEU A 41 20.48 -11.28 2.32
CA LEU A 41 21.72 -11.80 1.79
C LEU A 41 22.89 -11.05 2.44
N ASN A 42 23.90 -11.82 2.89
CA ASN A 42 25.19 -11.28 3.29
C ASN A 42 26.20 -11.63 2.18
N THR A 43 26.81 -10.61 1.61
CA THR A 43 27.80 -10.76 0.54
C THR A 43 29.13 -10.14 0.92
N SER A 44 30.18 -10.38 0.17
CA SER A 44 31.50 -9.76 0.39
C SER A 44 31.49 -8.25 0.20
N LYS A 45 30.46 -7.68 -0.48
CA LYS A 45 30.27 -6.24 -0.66
C LYS A 45 29.20 -5.63 0.25
N GLY A 46 28.65 -6.39 1.19
CA GLY A 46 27.67 -5.91 2.16
C GLY A 46 26.36 -6.68 2.16
N LYS A 47 25.34 -6.08 2.78
CA LYS A 47 24.00 -6.67 2.91
C LYS A 47 23.07 -6.16 1.82
N CYS A 48 22.19 -7.04 1.34
CA CYS A 48 21.07 -6.69 0.46
C CYS A 48 19.87 -7.58 0.75
N VAL A 49 18.72 -7.24 0.20
CA VAL A 49 17.48 -8.01 0.36
C VAL A 49 17.06 -8.54 -1.01
N PHE A 50 16.99 -9.86 -1.13
CA PHE A 50 16.39 -10.55 -2.26
C PHE A 50 14.91 -10.70 -2.00
N ARG A 51 14.06 -10.20 -2.92
CA ARG A 51 12.61 -10.37 -2.92
C ARG A 51 12.18 -11.19 -4.13
N TYR A 52 11.50 -12.27 -3.89
CA TYR A 52 10.89 -13.10 -4.91
C TYR A 52 9.38 -12.94 -4.86
N TYR A 53 8.79 -12.55 -5.96
CA TYR A 53 7.38 -12.21 -6.05
C TYR A 53 6.57 -13.46 -6.40
N GLU A 54 5.83 -13.95 -5.42
CA GLU A 54 5.06 -15.20 -5.57
C GLU A 54 3.84 -15.04 -6.50
N ASN A 55 3.25 -13.85 -6.53
CA ASN A 55 1.97 -13.59 -7.19
C ASN A 55 1.96 -12.35 -8.11
N ARG A 56 3.12 -11.81 -8.49
CA ARG A 56 3.20 -10.65 -9.36
C ARG A 56 3.77 -11.00 -10.73
N SER A 57 3.33 -10.29 -11.76
CA SER A 57 3.94 -10.35 -13.09
C SER A 57 5.24 -9.54 -13.14
N LYS A 58 6.13 -9.83 -14.12
CA LYS A 58 7.33 -9.02 -14.37
C LYS A 58 6.96 -7.55 -14.58
N GLY A 59 5.91 -7.24 -15.32
CA GLY A 59 5.46 -5.86 -15.56
C GLY A 59 5.05 -5.14 -14.27
N ALA A 60 4.39 -5.84 -13.33
CA ALA A 60 4.04 -5.26 -12.03
C ALA A 60 5.29 -4.90 -11.19
N VAL A 61 6.36 -5.69 -11.26
CA VAL A 61 7.63 -5.40 -10.57
C VAL A 61 8.41 -4.30 -11.29
N LEU A 62 8.32 -4.21 -12.62
CA LEU A 62 8.89 -3.09 -13.37
C LEU A 62 8.21 -1.76 -13.06
N PHE A 63 6.88 -1.75 -12.82
CA PHE A 63 6.19 -0.57 -12.30
C PHE A 63 6.79 -0.12 -10.95
N GLU A 64 6.96 -1.06 -10.01
CA GLU A 64 7.57 -0.79 -8.71
C GLU A 64 8.99 -0.24 -8.85
N SER A 65 9.80 -0.81 -9.75
CA SER A 65 11.15 -0.34 -10.07
C SER A 65 11.13 1.11 -10.59
N SER A 66 10.23 1.44 -11.51
CA SER A 66 10.05 2.80 -12.04
C SER A 66 9.68 3.79 -10.93
N LEU A 67 8.77 3.41 -10.05
CA LEU A 67 8.36 4.22 -8.89
C LEU A 67 9.54 4.46 -7.93
N ILE A 68 10.22 3.40 -7.51
CA ILE A 68 11.34 3.48 -6.57
C ILE A 68 12.47 4.34 -7.16
N GLY A 69 12.80 4.18 -8.44
CA GLY A 69 13.77 5.05 -9.12
C GLY A 69 13.39 6.53 -9.07
N HIS A 70 12.10 6.84 -9.31
CA HIS A 70 11.58 8.20 -9.21
C HIS A 70 11.67 8.78 -7.80
N LEU A 71 11.39 7.95 -6.77
CA LEU A 71 11.47 8.33 -5.36
C LEU A 71 12.92 8.55 -4.92
N LYS A 72 13.84 7.67 -5.30
CA LYS A 72 15.28 7.78 -5.00
C LYS A 72 15.89 9.04 -5.59
N ASN A 73 15.54 9.37 -6.84
CA ASN A 73 16.00 10.60 -7.49
C ASN A 73 15.50 11.89 -6.79
N ARG A 74 14.52 11.76 -5.89
CA ARG A 74 13.98 12.86 -5.07
C ARG A 74 14.32 12.70 -3.59
N HIS A 75 15.31 11.86 -3.28
CA HIS A 75 15.80 11.60 -1.93
C HIS A 75 14.72 11.12 -0.95
N TYR A 76 13.65 10.49 -1.45
CA TYR A 76 12.65 9.88 -0.58
C TYR A 76 13.25 8.65 0.11
N PRO A 77 13.05 8.48 1.44
CA PRO A 77 13.68 7.41 2.19
C PRO A 77 13.02 6.05 1.91
N CYS A 78 13.54 5.34 0.93
CA CYS A 78 13.17 3.95 0.59
C CYS A 78 14.41 3.20 0.07
N PRO A 79 14.48 1.86 0.23
CA PRO A 79 15.53 1.07 -0.40
C PRO A 79 15.43 1.15 -1.93
N GLY A 80 16.54 1.36 -2.60
CA GLY A 80 16.63 1.27 -4.06
C GLY A 80 16.64 -0.19 -4.52
N MET A 81 16.19 -0.43 -5.74
CA MET A 81 16.46 -1.70 -6.43
C MET A 81 17.86 -1.66 -7.05
N LEU A 82 18.56 -2.79 -6.99
CA LEU A 82 19.90 -2.94 -7.55
C LEU A 82 19.80 -3.49 -8.98
N LYS A 83 20.61 -2.94 -9.88
CA LYS A 83 20.74 -3.42 -11.25
C LYS A 83 21.66 -4.61 -11.32
N ASP A 84 21.34 -5.53 -12.21
CA ASP A 84 22.28 -6.56 -12.61
C ASP A 84 23.37 -6.01 -13.55
N LYS A 85 24.32 -6.85 -13.98
CA LYS A 85 25.42 -6.48 -14.90
C LYS A 85 24.95 -6.09 -16.29
N HIS A 86 23.69 -6.36 -16.65
CA HIS A 86 23.07 -5.97 -17.91
C HIS A 86 22.24 -4.68 -17.77
N GLY A 87 22.17 -4.11 -16.56
CA GLY A 87 21.41 -2.90 -16.27
C GLY A 87 19.95 -3.12 -15.91
N GLU A 88 19.52 -4.37 -15.74
CA GLU A 88 18.14 -4.75 -15.44
C GLU A 88 17.89 -4.77 -13.93
N TYR A 89 16.72 -4.25 -13.50
CA TYR A 89 16.29 -4.29 -12.09
C TYR A 89 15.55 -5.58 -11.72
N VAL A 90 14.94 -6.27 -12.71
CA VAL A 90 14.02 -7.37 -12.47
C VAL A 90 14.52 -8.63 -13.19
N GLY A 91 14.95 -9.59 -12.40
CA GLY A 91 15.32 -10.92 -12.88
C GLY A 91 14.11 -11.90 -12.86
N MET A 92 14.32 -13.06 -13.49
CA MET A 92 13.35 -14.15 -13.51
C MET A 92 13.97 -15.42 -12.93
N TYR A 93 13.22 -16.10 -12.06
CA TYR A 93 13.61 -17.41 -11.53
C TYR A 93 12.40 -18.33 -11.49
N LYS A 94 12.49 -19.51 -12.11
CA LYS A 94 11.38 -20.49 -12.20
C LYS A 94 10.05 -19.88 -12.64
N GLY A 95 10.07 -18.99 -13.63
CA GLY A 95 8.90 -18.37 -14.21
C GLY A 95 8.31 -17.19 -13.43
N LYS A 96 8.90 -16.81 -12.29
CA LYS A 96 8.44 -15.67 -11.48
C LYS A 96 9.51 -14.58 -11.36
N PRO A 97 9.13 -13.31 -11.21
CA PRO A 97 10.08 -12.22 -11.07
C PRO A 97 10.70 -12.17 -9.68
N PHE A 98 11.91 -11.61 -9.64
CA PHE A 98 12.57 -11.20 -8.41
C PHE A 98 13.31 -9.88 -8.59
N ALA A 99 13.61 -9.22 -7.48
CA ALA A 99 14.47 -8.05 -7.44
C ALA A 99 15.40 -8.11 -6.23
N ILE A 100 16.54 -7.42 -6.31
CA ILE A 100 17.45 -7.23 -5.18
C ILE A 100 17.39 -5.77 -4.76
N PHE A 101 17.21 -5.55 -3.46
CA PHE A 101 17.10 -4.22 -2.86
C PHE A 101 18.32 -3.88 -2.01
N GLU A 102 18.63 -2.60 -1.93
CA GLU A 102 19.52 -2.06 -0.90
C GLU A 102 19.04 -2.52 0.49
N PHE A 103 19.98 -2.82 1.37
CA PHE A 103 19.65 -3.08 2.77
C PHE A 103 19.40 -1.76 3.50
N ALA A 104 18.22 -1.58 4.05
CA ALA A 104 17.91 -0.46 4.91
C ALA A 104 18.08 -0.85 6.39
N GLU A 105 18.83 -0.06 7.13
CA GLU A 105 19.00 -0.26 8.56
C GLU A 105 17.77 0.22 9.34
N GLY A 106 17.58 -0.31 10.54
CA GLY A 106 16.53 0.12 11.45
C GLY A 106 15.68 -1.02 11.98
N LYS A 107 14.67 -0.65 12.76
CA LYS A 107 13.73 -1.58 13.39
C LYS A 107 12.31 -1.14 13.15
N HIS A 108 11.42 -2.10 13.01
CA HIS A 108 9.98 -1.84 13.08
C HIS A 108 9.59 -1.47 14.51
N VAL A 109 8.57 -0.63 14.65
CA VAL A 109 8.05 -0.17 15.94
C VAL A 109 6.63 -0.68 16.11
N GLU A 110 6.39 -1.48 17.15
CA GLU A 110 5.06 -2.03 17.46
C GLU A 110 4.19 -1.00 18.18
N HIS A 111 4.79 -0.22 19.08
CA HIS A 111 4.12 0.84 19.84
C HIS A 111 4.74 2.21 19.50
N PRO A 112 4.33 2.84 18.38
CA PRO A 112 4.90 4.10 17.95
C PRO A 112 4.55 5.25 18.90
N THR A 113 5.55 6.07 19.19
CA THR A 113 5.38 7.34 19.92
C THR A 113 4.62 8.36 19.05
N ASP A 114 4.10 9.42 19.64
CA ASP A 114 3.46 10.51 18.89
C ASP A 114 4.42 11.19 17.90
N LYS A 115 5.71 11.29 18.24
CA LYS A 115 6.74 11.77 17.32
C LYS A 115 6.88 10.88 16.10
N GLN A 116 6.91 9.56 16.27
CA GLN A 116 7.00 8.59 15.17
C GLN A 116 5.73 8.57 14.31
N ARG A 117 4.54 8.72 14.92
CA ARG A 117 3.28 8.88 14.18
C ARG A 117 3.29 10.12 13.30
N LYS A 118 3.73 11.25 13.82
CA LYS A 118 3.88 12.50 13.04
C LYS A 118 4.86 12.33 11.89
N GLN A 119 6.02 11.70 12.13
CA GLN A 119 6.99 11.40 11.06
C GLN A 119 6.37 10.56 9.94
N LEU A 120 5.59 9.53 10.28
CA LEU A 120 4.87 8.72 9.28
C LEU A 120 3.93 9.60 8.45
N ILE A 121 3.08 10.39 9.09
CA ILE A 121 2.13 11.28 8.39
C ILE A 121 2.86 12.27 7.48
N THR A 122 3.97 12.85 7.97
CA THR A 122 4.84 13.73 7.17
C THR A 122 5.35 13.02 5.91
N LYS A 123 5.83 11.78 6.06
CA LYS A 123 6.37 11.01 4.93
C LYS A 123 5.31 10.59 3.93
N VAL A 124 4.09 10.32 4.36
CA VAL A 124 2.94 10.14 3.43
C VAL A 124 2.68 11.41 2.63
N ALA A 125 2.64 12.56 3.29
CA ALA A 125 2.43 13.84 2.61
C ALA A 125 3.57 14.19 1.63
N GLU A 126 4.82 13.88 1.98
CA GLU A 126 5.99 14.04 1.10
C GLU A 126 5.90 13.11 -0.12
N LEU A 127 5.54 11.83 0.08
CA LEU A 127 5.32 10.89 -1.01
C LEU A 127 4.30 11.46 -2.01
N HIS A 128 3.17 11.94 -1.51
CA HIS A 128 2.11 12.49 -2.37
C HIS A 128 2.53 13.77 -3.11
N LYS A 129 3.40 14.60 -2.53
CA LYS A 129 3.99 15.74 -3.26
C LYS A 129 4.89 15.29 -4.40
N ILE A 130 5.71 14.28 -4.17
CA ILE A 130 6.64 13.72 -5.14
C ILE A 130 5.89 13.00 -6.28
N THR A 131 4.82 12.28 -5.94
CA THR A 131 4.11 11.41 -6.90
C THR A 131 2.89 12.07 -7.56
N ARG A 132 2.54 13.30 -7.17
CA ARG A 132 1.40 14.01 -7.77
C ARG A 132 1.56 14.12 -9.29
N GLY A 133 0.63 13.50 -10.01
CA GLY A 133 0.65 13.47 -11.47
C GLY A 133 1.74 12.60 -12.09
N TYR A 134 2.65 12.04 -11.30
CA TYR A 134 3.66 11.12 -11.81
C TYR A 134 3.02 9.80 -12.23
N ARG A 135 3.33 9.39 -13.46
CA ARG A 135 2.88 8.13 -14.05
C ARG A 135 4.08 7.22 -14.25
N PRO A 136 4.28 6.20 -13.40
CA PRO A 136 5.34 5.22 -13.60
C PRO A 136 5.19 4.48 -14.94
N ALA A 137 6.29 3.97 -15.47
CA ALA A 137 6.23 3.00 -16.57
C ALA A 137 5.48 1.73 -16.13
N HIS A 138 4.91 1.00 -17.07
CA HIS A 138 4.22 -0.28 -16.83
C HIS A 138 2.95 -0.18 -15.96
N MET A 139 2.26 0.96 -16.00
CA MET A 139 1.00 1.16 -15.25
C MET A 139 -0.06 0.13 -15.60
N GLU A 140 -0.10 -0.35 -16.83
CA GLU A 140 -1.05 -1.34 -17.35
C GLU A 140 -0.96 -2.70 -16.61
N HIS A 141 0.16 -2.96 -15.94
CA HIS A 141 0.39 -4.17 -15.14
C HIS A 141 -0.03 -4.02 -13.67
N ARG A 142 -0.55 -2.85 -13.29
CA ARG A 142 -1.01 -2.56 -11.93
C ARG A 142 -2.52 -2.39 -11.84
N LEU A 143 -3.04 -2.78 -10.71
CA LEU A 143 -4.40 -2.44 -10.34
C LEU A 143 -4.43 -1.02 -9.79
N HIS A 144 -5.24 -0.16 -10.41
CA HIS A 144 -5.47 1.19 -9.93
C HIS A 144 -6.77 1.24 -9.14
N TYR A 145 -6.72 1.71 -7.89
CA TYR A 145 -7.87 1.71 -6.99
C TYR A 145 -8.84 2.83 -7.37
N ASN A 146 -9.78 2.50 -8.24
CA ASN A 146 -10.89 3.34 -8.68
C ASN A 146 -12.19 2.52 -8.72
N VAL A 147 -13.31 3.21 -8.94
CA VAL A 147 -14.66 2.58 -8.95
C VAL A 147 -14.74 1.41 -9.94
N ASP A 148 -14.19 1.57 -11.15
CA ASP A 148 -14.26 0.54 -12.19
C ASP A 148 -13.42 -0.70 -11.86
N ALA A 149 -12.23 -0.50 -11.27
CA ALA A 149 -11.42 -1.59 -10.77
C ALA A 149 -12.13 -2.32 -9.62
N CYS A 150 -12.72 -1.59 -8.68
CA CYS A 150 -13.50 -2.16 -7.60
C CYS A 150 -14.68 -3.00 -8.13
N ARG A 151 -15.42 -2.52 -9.12
CA ARG A 151 -16.51 -3.28 -9.77
C ARG A 151 -16.00 -4.58 -10.42
N ARG A 152 -14.92 -4.50 -11.19
CA ARG A 152 -14.33 -5.70 -11.83
C ARG A 152 -13.91 -6.75 -10.82
N LEU A 153 -13.23 -6.33 -9.75
CA LEU A 153 -12.80 -7.23 -8.66
C LEU A 153 -13.97 -7.85 -7.92
N ALA A 154 -14.99 -7.05 -7.57
CA ALA A 154 -16.19 -7.53 -6.87
C ALA A 154 -16.93 -8.58 -7.70
N ARG A 155 -17.10 -8.34 -9.00
CA ARG A 155 -17.72 -9.30 -9.94
C ARG A 155 -16.91 -10.60 -10.04
N GLY A 156 -15.59 -10.50 -10.09
CA GLY A 156 -14.70 -11.67 -10.08
C GLY A 156 -14.79 -12.46 -8.77
N ALA A 157 -14.85 -11.77 -7.63
CA ALA A 157 -15.01 -12.38 -6.32
C ALA A 157 -16.37 -13.11 -6.17
N ALA A 158 -17.45 -12.53 -6.69
CA ALA A 158 -18.78 -13.13 -6.62
C ALA A 158 -18.96 -14.37 -7.50
N LYS A 159 -18.27 -14.44 -8.65
CA LYS A 159 -18.35 -15.57 -9.59
C LYS A 159 -17.80 -16.87 -8.99
N ARG A 160 -16.75 -16.81 -8.16
CA ARG A 160 -16.08 -17.99 -7.60
C ARG A 160 -17.00 -18.87 -6.77
N PRO A 161 -17.70 -18.36 -5.72
CA PRO A 161 -18.60 -19.16 -4.92
C PRO A 161 -19.98 -19.36 -5.58
N GLY A 162 -20.44 -18.43 -6.45
CA GLY A 162 -21.72 -18.50 -7.15
C GLY A 162 -22.98 -18.52 -6.27
N THR A 163 -22.84 -18.30 -4.97
CA THR A 163 -23.92 -18.42 -3.98
C THR A 163 -24.88 -17.22 -3.99
N SER A 164 -26.06 -17.40 -3.40
CA SER A 164 -27.02 -16.28 -3.20
C SER A 164 -26.44 -15.19 -2.32
N THR A 165 -25.68 -15.55 -1.29
CA THR A 165 -25.00 -14.62 -0.39
C THR A 165 -23.95 -13.79 -1.13
N ALA A 166 -23.14 -14.42 -2.00
CA ALA A 166 -22.18 -13.73 -2.84
C ALA A 166 -22.85 -12.74 -3.80
N ARG A 167 -24.00 -13.11 -4.40
CA ARG A 167 -24.78 -12.21 -5.26
C ARG A 167 -25.33 -11.01 -4.48
N ARG A 168 -25.86 -11.22 -3.25
CA ARG A 168 -26.34 -10.12 -2.40
C ARG A 168 -25.21 -9.18 -2.02
N LYS A 169 -24.02 -9.71 -1.66
CA LYS A 169 -22.83 -8.88 -1.34
C LYS A 169 -22.39 -8.08 -2.56
N LEU A 170 -22.34 -8.68 -3.75
CA LEU A 170 -22.01 -7.97 -4.97
C LEU A 170 -22.99 -6.82 -5.24
N ALA A 171 -24.31 -7.05 -5.13
CA ALA A 171 -25.32 -6.02 -5.34
C ALA A 171 -25.15 -4.86 -4.35
N TRP A 172 -24.89 -5.16 -3.09
CA TRP A 172 -24.59 -4.13 -2.08
C TRP A 172 -23.33 -3.32 -2.43
N ILE A 173 -22.23 -3.96 -2.83
CA ILE A 173 -20.99 -3.29 -3.23
C ILE A 173 -21.24 -2.39 -4.45
N GLU A 174 -21.90 -2.90 -5.49
CA GLU A 174 -22.19 -2.14 -6.71
C GLU A 174 -23.05 -0.92 -6.44
N ASN A 175 -24.07 -1.05 -5.57
CA ASN A 175 -24.90 0.08 -5.13
C ASN A 175 -24.07 1.13 -4.38
N ALA A 176 -23.28 0.69 -3.39
CA ALA A 176 -22.44 1.61 -2.60
C ALA A 176 -21.37 2.31 -3.46
N LEU A 177 -20.81 1.64 -4.47
CA LEU A 177 -19.88 2.24 -5.44
C LEU A 177 -20.58 3.26 -6.36
N SER A 178 -21.85 3.06 -6.69
CA SER A 178 -22.61 3.99 -7.55
C SER A 178 -22.93 5.32 -6.87
N GLU A 179 -22.98 5.35 -5.54
CA GLU A 179 -23.23 6.56 -4.75
C GLU A 179 -22.00 7.48 -4.62
N LEU A 180 -20.79 7.00 -4.95
CA LEU A 180 -19.57 7.75 -4.78
C LEU A 180 -19.47 8.92 -5.78
N LYS A 181 -19.13 10.10 -5.28
CA LYS A 181 -18.89 11.31 -6.09
C LYS A 181 -17.37 11.56 -6.12
N LEU A 182 -16.72 11.07 -7.16
CA LEU A 182 -15.27 11.13 -7.34
C LEU A 182 -14.94 11.86 -8.64
N PRO A 183 -14.84 13.20 -8.62
CA PRO A 183 -14.59 13.97 -9.82
C PRO A 183 -13.18 13.73 -10.39
N ARG A 184 -13.06 13.74 -11.72
CA ARG A 184 -11.78 13.57 -12.43
C ARG A 184 -10.75 14.65 -12.10
N SER A 185 -11.20 15.82 -11.63
CA SER A 185 -10.35 16.94 -11.24
C SER A 185 -9.65 16.76 -9.88
N MET A 186 -9.99 15.70 -9.11
CA MET A 186 -9.25 15.41 -7.88
C MET A 186 -7.80 15.04 -8.18
N PRO A 187 -6.85 15.54 -7.38
CA PRO A 187 -5.45 15.18 -7.51
C PRO A 187 -5.20 13.67 -7.42
N GLN A 188 -4.50 13.16 -8.40
CA GLN A 188 -4.09 11.76 -8.50
C GLN A 188 -2.57 11.68 -8.57
N GLY A 189 -2.05 10.53 -8.16
CA GLY A 189 -0.64 10.20 -8.16
C GLY A 189 -0.45 8.78 -7.67
N VAL A 190 0.79 8.39 -7.40
CA VAL A 190 1.02 7.07 -6.82
C VAL A 190 0.89 7.15 -5.31
N CYS A 191 -0.04 6.37 -4.79
CA CYS A 191 -0.19 6.06 -3.37
C CYS A 191 0.58 4.78 -3.05
N HIS A 192 1.01 4.64 -1.80
CA HIS A 192 1.64 3.42 -1.30
C HIS A 192 0.61 2.26 -1.19
N GLY A 193 -0.59 2.59 -0.76
CA GLY A 193 -1.69 1.62 -0.63
C GLY A 193 -1.68 0.80 0.65
N ASP A 194 -0.54 0.73 1.37
CA ASP A 194 -0.38 -0.03 2.61
C ASP A 194 0.54 0.70 3.62
N PHE A 195 0.19 1.95 3.97
CA PHE A 195 0.92 2.72 4.98
C PHE A 195 0.67 2.18 6.39
N HIS A 196 1.51 1.26 6.80
CA HIS A 196 1.47 0.65 8.11
C HIS A 196 2.85 0.72 8.79
N PHE A 197 2.89 0.73 10.14
CA PHE A 197 4.18 0.76 10.87
C PHE A 197 5.04 -0.48 10.63
N SER A 198 4.44 -1.60 10.21
CA SER A 198 5.19 -2.79 9.78
C SER A 198 5.99 -2.58 8.49
N ASN A 199 5.63 -1.55 7.69
CA ASN A 199 6.32 -1.20 6.45
C ASN A 199 7.30 -0.03 6.64
N VAL A 200 7.57 0.36 7.89
CA VAL A 200 8.50 1.45 8.21
C VAL A 200 9.65 0.95 9.08
N LEU A 201 10.85 1.38 8.74
CA LEU A 201 12.03 1.21 9.59
C LEU A 201 12.37 2.55 10.27
N TYR A 202 12.57 2.47 11.58
CA TYR A 202 13.08 3.58 12.38
C TYR A 202 14.51 3.27 12.84
N LYS A 203 15.40 4.27 12.71
CA LYS A 203 16.77 4.24 13.25
C LYS A 203 16.92 5.41 14.21
N ASP A 204 17.36 5.16 15.44
CA ASP A 204 17.54 6.18 16.48
C ASP A 204 16.33 7.10 16.70
N GLY A 205 15.13 6.49 16.68
CA GLY A 205 13.85 7.19 16.83
C GLY A 205 13.43 8.06 15.65
N ARG A 206 14.16 8.01 14.52
CA ARG A 206 13.86 8.74 13.28
C ARG A 206 13.39 7.78 12.20
N PHE A 207 12.44 8.23 11.40
CA PHE A 207 12.00 7.53 10.19
C PHE A 207 13.19 7.34 9.24
N ASN A 208 13.54 6.10 8.93
CA ASN A 208 14.69 5.77 8.11
C ASN A 208 14.32 5.28 6.72
N ALA A 209 13.33 4.38 6.62
CA ALA A 209 12.90 3.88 5.31
C ALA A 209 11.44 3.46 5.31
N LEU A 210 10.76 3.73 4.20
CA LEU A 210 9.49 3.10 3.81
C LEU A 210 9.79 1.89 2.95
N LEU A 211 9.17 0.77 3.29
CA LEU A 211 9.31 -0.52 2.61
C LEU A 211 8.01 -0.89 1.91
N ASP A 212 8.08 -1.88 1.04
CA ASP A 212 6.93 -2.62 0.52
C ASP A 212 5.98 -1.80 -0.36
N PHE A 213 6.50 -1.36 -1.51
CA PHE A 213 5.72 -0.70 -2.55
C PHE A 213 4.92 -1.68 -3.45
N ASP A 214 4.74 -2.93 -2.98
CA ASP A 214 4.09 -3.98 -3.75
C ASP A 214 2.59 -3.70 -4.03
N ASP A 215 1.91 -2.96 -3.15
CA ASP A 215 0.54 -2.49 -3.34
C ASP A 215 0.44 -1.04 -3.87
N ALA A 216 1.58 -0.41 -4.16
CA ALA A 216 1.58 0.94 -4.71
C ALA A 216 0.84 1.01 -6.04
N ASN A 217 0.02 2.03 -6.20
CA ASN A 217 -0.84 2.18 -7.37
C ASN A 217 -1.18 3.65 -7.65
N TYR A 218 -1.57 3.94 -8.91
CA TYR A 218 -1.99 5.29 -9.30
C TYR A 218 -3.47 5.49 -8.96
N THR A 219 -3.75 6.37 -8.01
CA THR A 219 -5.11 6.64 -7.54
C THR A 219 -5.25 8.08 -6.98
N TYR A 220 -6.37 8.38 -6.33
CA TYR A 220 -6.56 9.63 -5.60
C TYR A 220 -5.58 9.71 -4.43
N LEU A 221 -4.81 10.80 -4.33
CA LEU A 221 -3.82 10.97 -3.26
C LEU A 221 -4.41 10.89 -1.85
N LEU A 222 -5.72 11.15 -1.71
CA LEU A 222 -6.45 10.98 -0.44
C LEU A 222 -6.59 9.52 -0.01
N PHE A 223 -6.27 8.55 -0.86
CA PHE A 223 -6.43 7.12 -0.53
C PHE A 223 -5.51 6.70 0.64
N ASP A 224 -4.24 7.11 0.63
CA ASP A 224 -3.36 6.85 1.77
C ASP A 224 -3.76 7.65 3.02
N LEU A 225 -4.36 8.84 2.86
CA LEU A 225 -4.89 9.60 4.00
C LEU A 225 -6.06 8.87 4.67
N TRP A 226 -6.95 8.24 3.87
CA TRP A 226 -7.94 7.31 4.40
C TRP A 226 -7.29 6.21 5.23
N GLY A 227 -6.28 5.52 4.69
CA GLY A 227 -5.55 4.45 5.37
C GLY A 227 -4.96 4.90 6.72
N LEU A 228 -4.35 6.09 6.77
CA LEU A 228 -3.83 6.67 8.02
C LEU A 228 -4.93 6.92 9.07
N ILE A 229 -6.09 7.43 8.66
CA ILE A 229 -7.23 7.69 9.55
C ILE A 229 -7.81 6.36 10.03
N GLU A 230 -8.04 5.43 9.12
CA GLU A 230 -8.59 4.11 9.40
C GLU A 230 -7.75 3.37 10.44
N TYR A 231 -6.44 3.31 10.22
CA TYR A 231 -5.53 2.64 11.12
C TYR A 231 -5.47 3.24 12.53
N ALA A 232 -5.53 4.56 12.66
CA ALA A 232 -5.28 5.24 13.93
C ALA A 232 -6.56 5.68 14.67
N ALA A 233 -7.65 5.96 13.95
CA ALA A 233 -8.85 6.56 14.50
C ALA A 233 -10.08 5.64 14.51
N TRP A 234 -9.99 4.51 13.83
CA TRP A 234 -11.06 3.52 13.82
C TRP A 234 -11.26 2.88 15.21
N GLN A 235 -12.52 2.69 15.63
CA GLN A 235 -12.89 2.10 16.93
C GLN A 235 -13.81 0.89 16.70
N HIS A 236 -13.27 -0.32 16.90
CA HIS A 236 -13.92 -1.57 16.57
C HIS A 236 -15.20 -1.86 17.39
N ASP A 237 -15.25 -1.44 18.65
CA ASP A 237 -16.22 -1.93 19.63
C ASP A 237 -17.21 -0.88 20.15
N ARG A 238 -17.36 0.26 19.45
CA ARG A 238 -18.19 1.37 19.96
C ARG A 238 -19.14 1.91 18.90
N ASP A 239 -20.26 2.50 19.37
CA ASP A 239 -21.21 3.21 18.51
C ASP A 239 -20.58 4.40 17.75
N LYS A 240 -19.50 4.98 18.30
CA LYS A 240 -18.71 6.00 17.65
C LYS A 240 -17.56 5.34 16.86
N ILE A 241 -17.87 4.91 15.67
CA ILE A 241 -16.99 4.14 14.78
C ILE A 241 -15.67 4.86 14.46
N ILE A 242 -15.68 6.21 14.34
CA ILE A 242 -14.48 7.00 14.09
C ILE A 242 -14.21 7.94 15.26
N ASN A 243 -13.00 7.90 15.80
CA ASN A 243 -12.52 8.91 16.73
C ASN A 243 -12.10 10.17 15.95
N PHE A 244 -13.03 11.09 15.76
CA PHE A 244 -12.81 12.32 15.00
C PHE A 244 -11.72 13.21 15.59
N ASN A 245 -11.48 13.17 16.90
CA ASN A 245 -10.36 13.93 17.51
C ASN A 245 -9.00 13.41 17.04
N LYS A 246 -8.84 12.08 16.94
CA LYS A 246 -7.65 11.47 16.36
C LYS A 246 -7.57 11.73 14.85
N ALA A 247 -8.66 11.54 14.12
CA ALA A 247 -8.74 11.77 12.68
C ALA A 247 -8.36 13.21 12.32
N ARG A 248 -8.90 14.19 13.05
CA ARG A 248 -8.58 15.63 12.89
C ARG A 248 -7.09 15.91 13.11
N LYS A 249 -6.47 15.31 14.14
CA LYS A 249 -5.03 15.46 14.39
C LYS A 249 -4.20 14.94 13.21
N ILE A 250 -4.60 13.82 12.62
CA ILE A 250 -3.94 13.24 11.43
C ILE A 250 -4.07 14.17 10.23
N VAL A 251 -5.29 14.62 9.92
CA VAL A 251 -5.55 15.52 8.79
C VAL A 251 -4.78 16.83 8.98
N ARG A 252 -4.83 17.44 10.17
CA ARG A 252 -4.07 18.66 10.47
C ARG A 252 -2.56 18.47 10.33
N GLU A 253 -2.00 17.35 10.77
CA GLU A 253 -0.58 17.09 10.60
C GLU A 253 -0.22 16.89 9.13
N TYR A 254 -1.02 16.12 8.38
CA TYR A 254 -0.85 15.92 6.95
C TYR A 254 -0.90 17.23 6.16
N THR A 255 -1.88 18.10 6.44
CA THR A 255 -2.09 19.36 5.71
C THR A 255 -1.02 20.40 5.93
N LYS A 256 -0.25 20.32 7.01
CA LYS A 256 0.96 21.16 7.20
C LYS A 256 2.01 20.91 6.11
N HIS A 257 2.10 19.69 5.64
CA HIS A 257 3.11 19.26 4.67
C HIS A 257 2.57 19.21 3.25
N ARG A 258 1.30 18.88 3.08
CA ARG A 258 0.57 18.89 1.80
C ARG A 258 -0.84 19.45 2.03
N PRO A 259 -1.06 20.76 1.78
CA PRO A 259 -2.40 21.35 1.87
C PRO A 259 -3.38 20.65 0.93
N LEU A 260 -4.59 20.45 1.38
CA LEU A 260 -5.70 19.97 0.55
C LEU A 260 -6.35 21.14 -0.17
N ASN A 261 -6.77 20.93 -1.40
CA ASN A 261 -7.63 21.89 -2.09
C ASN A 261 -9.11 21.64 -1.73
N ARG A 262 -9.99 22.59 -2.07
CA ARG A 262 -11.44 22.52 -1.77
C ARG A 262 -12.10 21.25 -2.32
N ILE A 263 -11.63 20.74 -3.47
CA ILE A 263 -12.17 19.51 -4.08
C ILE A 263 -11.77 18.30 -3.24
N GLU A 264 -10.54 18.24 -2.79
CA GLU A 264 -10.05 17.16 -1.92
C GLU A 264 -10.79 17.15 -0.58
N GLU A 265 -10.90 18.29 0.09
CA GLU A 265 -11.62 18.39 1.36
C GLU A 265 -13.08 17.92 1.23
N ARG A 266 -13.79 18.37 0.18
CA ARG A 266 -15.18 18.02 -0.09
C ARG A 266 -15.36 16.53 -0.38
N HIS A 267 -14.42 15.91 -1.09
CA HIS A 267 -14.53 14.52 -1.56
C HIS A 267 -13.72 13.51 -0.75
N LEU A 268 -13.07 13.91 0.34
CA LEU A 268 -12.43 12.98 1.27
C LEU A 268 -13.44 11.95 1.79
N PHE A 269 -14.70 12.34 2.00
CA PHE A 269 -15.79 11.44 2.39
C PHE A 269 -15.98 10.28 1.40
N ASP A 270 -15.94 10.57 0.10
CA ASP A 270 -16.13 9.54 -0.94
C ASP A 270 -14.90 8.66 -1.10
N VAL A 271 -13.69 9.23 -0.99
CA VAL A 271 -12.45 8.44 -0.99
C VAL A 271 -12.39 7.55 0.24
N TYR A 272 -12.86 8.04 1.39
CA TYR A 272 -12.96 7.23 2.60
C TYR A 272 -13.89 6.02 2.39
N LYS A 273 -15.07 6.23 1.81
CA LYS A 273 -15.99 5.14 1.43
C LYS A 273 -15.37 4.20 0.39
N LEU A 274 -14.65 4.73 -0.62
CA LEU A 274 -13.96 3.92 -1.62
C LEU A 274 -12.93 2.99 -0.98
N GLY A 275 -12.15 3.48 -0.02
CA GLY A 275 -11.17 2.67 0.70
C GLY A 275 -11.83 1.52 1.48
N ILE A 276 -12.91 1.80 2.22
CA ILE A 276 -13.67 0.76 2.94
C ILE A 276 -14.26 -0.28 1.96
N LEU A 277 -14.78 0.16 0.82
CA LEU A 277 -15.32 -0.75 -0.19
C LEU A 277 -14.21 -1.58 -0.86
N PHE A 278 -13.01 -1.03 -1.02
CA PHE A 278 -11.85 -1.78 -1.47
C PHE A 278 -11.49 -2.90 -0.49
N ASP A 279 -11.46 -2.62 0.82
CA ASP A 279 -11.24 -3.65 1.85
C ASP A 279 -12.32 -4.74 1.81
N ALA A 280 -13.59 -4.34 1.71
CA ALA A 280 -14.71 -5.28 1.58
C ALA A 280 -14.53 -6.23 0.38
N ILE A 281 -14.07 -5.70 -0.75
CA ILE A 281 -13.81 -6.46 -1.99
C ILE A 281 -12.58 -7.37 -1.81
N TRP A 282 -11.55 -6.89 -1.14
CA TRP A 282 -10.33 -7.63 -0.87
C TRP A 282 -10.61 -8.89 -0.02
N TYR A 283 -11.41 -8.74 1.05
CA TYR A 283 -11.86 -9.87 1.87
C TYR A 283 -12.81 -10.79 1.10
N PHE A 284 -13.73 -10.22 0.32
CA PHE A 284 -14.62 -11.00 -0.54
C PHE A 284 -13.88 -11.90 -1.51
N GLY A 285 -12.83 -11.38 -2.15
CA GLY A 285 -11.94 -12.14 -3.03
C GLY A 285 -11.21 -13.31 -2.34
N ARG A 286 -11.12 -13.29 -1.01
CA ARG A 286 -10.50 -14.33 -0.17
C ARG A 286 -11.49 -15.31 0.47
N GLY A 287 -12.75 -15.25 0.08
CA GLY A 287 -13.79 -16.19 0.52
C GLY A 287 -14.70 -15.67 1.62
N THR A 288 -14.53 -14.44 2.10
CA THR A 288 -15.41 -13.84 3.11
C THR A 288 -16.65 -13.27 2.44
N ALA A 289 -17.68 -14.10 2.23
CA ALA A 289 -18.95 -13.65 1.67
C ALA A 289 -19.81 -12.92 2.70
N GLU A 290 -19.68 -13.27 3.97
CA GLU A 290 -20.33 -12.59 5.09
C GLU A 290 -19.41 -11.49 5.61
N ASP A 291 -19.85 -10.25 5.45
CA ASP A 291 -19.06 -9.08 5.75
C ASP A 291 -19.95 -8.00 6.34
N PHE A 292 -20.08 -8.09 7.64
CA PHE A 292 -20.89 -7.13 8.39
C PHE A 292 -20.07 -5.90 8.83
N TYR A 293 -18.76 -6.00 8.77
CA TYR A 293 -17.89 -5.01 9.37
C TYR A 293 -17.74 -3.78 8.47
N GLU A 294 -17.35 -3.96 7.22
CA GLU A 294 -17.22 -2.88 6.24
C GLU A 294 -18.60 -2.29 5.88
N ARG A 295 -19.63 -3.13 5.85
CA ARG A 295 -21.01 -2.67 5.69
C ARG A 295 -21.43 -1.74 6.82
N ARG A 296 -21.17 -2.08 8.08
CA ARG A 296 -21.42 -1.22 9.24
C ARG A 296 -20.71 0.13 9.13
N LYS A 297 -19.48 0.14 8.62
CA LYS A 297 -18.72 1.38 8.36
C LYS A 297 -19.41 2.27 7.33
N ILE A 298 -19.83 1.69 6.21
CA ILE A 298 -20.55 2.43 5.15
C ILE A 298 -21.88 2.95 5.67
N GLU A 299 -22.66 2.15 6.39
CA GLU A 299 -23.94 2.55 6.99
C GLU A 299 -23.76 3.68 8.00
N TYR A 300 -22.74 3.62 8.85
CA TYR A 300 -22.40 4.71 9.77
C TYR A 300 -22.07 6.01 9.02
N LEU A 301 -21.24 5.94 7.99
CA LEU A 301 -20.88 7.12 7.19
C LEU A 301 -22.11 7.69 6.46
N ASN A 302 -22.98 6.84 5.93
CA ASN A 302 -24.24 7.27 5.30
C ASN A 302 -25.16 8.00 6.30
N GLY A 303 -25.30 7.48 7.52
CA GLY A 303 -26.07 8.11 8.59
C GLY A 303 -25.46 9.42 9.10
N LEU A 304 -24.11 9.51 9.10
CA LEU A 304 -23.42 10.75 9.46
C LEU A 304 -23.60 11.84 8.39
N GLY A 305 -23.50 11.46 7.13
CA GLY A 305 -23.57 12.36 5.99
C GLY A 305 -22.28 13.16 5.75
N ARG A 306 -22.09 13.60 4.50
CA ARG A 306 -20.90 14.32 4.03
C ARG A 306 -20.61 15.59 4.82
N GLU A 307 -21.62 16.42 5.04
CA GLU A 307 -21.46 17.73 5.69
C GLU A 307 -21.00 17.60 7.14
N ARG A 308 -21.61 16.67 7.91
CA ARG A 308 -21.20 16.40 9.29
C ARG A 308 -19.81 15.76 9.36
N PHE A 309 -19.47 14.87 8.42
CA PHE A 309 -18.13 14.29 8.31
C PHE A 309 -17.10 15.38 8.07
N HIS A 310 -17.34 16.27 7.09
CA HIS A 310 -16.46 17.40 6.79
C HIS A 310 -16.30 18.32 8.01
N HIS A 311 -17.40 18.75 8.62
CA HIS A 311 -17.35 19.60 9.81
C HIS A 311 -16.56 18.95 10.97
N LYS A 312 -16.72 17.64 11.18
CA LYS A 312 -15.97 16.91 12.23
C LYS A 312 -14.47 16.79 11.95
N LEU A 313 -14.03 16.86 10.70
CA LEU A 313 -12.61 16.78 10.33
C LEU A 313 -11.94 18.14 10.21
N PHE A 314 -12.62 19.13 9.67
CA PHE A 314 -12.04 20.41 9.28
C PHE A 314 -12.55 21.61 10.10
N GLY A 315 -13.68 21.45 10.80
CA GLY A 315 -14.28 22.45 11.67
C GLY A 315 -13.61 22.62 13.03
#